data_779b5dabcb5cf18fea1fc2a35210edb5
#
_entry.id   779b5dabcb5cf18fea1fc2a35210edb5
#
_cell.length_a   1.000
_cell.length_b   1.000
_cell.length_c   1.000
_cell.angle_alpha   90.00
_cell.angle_beta   90.00
_cell.angle_gamma   90.00
#
_symmetry.space_group_name_H-M   'P 1'
#
loop_
_entity.id
_entity.type
_entity.pdbx_description
1 polymer ?
#
loop_
_entity_poly.entity_id
_entity_poly.type
_entity_poly.pdbx_seq_one_letter_code
_entity_poly.pdbx_strand_id
1 'polypeptide(L)'
;VVIGAILLPCLLLGKLTNIYMILMLITTICMGALGFADDYIKTFKKNKDGLNGWIKIAGQVTLGLIVGLTLRFCPAATMNEVVTSHIENNIVVVEKSPEIKSTQTTIPFVNHHNFNYADLFSWLGEENKYRAGWIFFVLLTILVVAAVSNGANLNDGMDGMCAGNSAIIGVALLVLAYTSGSVVWAEYFDVMYIPGSEELVVFMASFVGALVGYLWWNGFPAQ
;
A
#
# COMPACT_ATOMS: atom_id res chain seq x y z
N VAL A 1 -15.90 -4.46 13.61
CA VAL A 1 -15.85 -3.03 14.00
C VAL A 1 -14.71 -2.32 13.27
N VAL A 2 -13.44 -2.77 13.38
CA VAL A 2 -12.26 -2.09 12.77
C VAL A 2 -12.41 -1.89 11.26
N ILE A 3 -12.76 -2.95 10.51
CA ILE A 3 -12.99 -2.86 9.06
C ILE A 3 -14.07 -1.82 8.71
N GLY A 4 -15.19 -1.82 9.44
CA GLY A 4 -16.25 -0.83 9.26
C GLY A 4 -15.79 0.60 9.56
N ALA A 5 -14.93 0.79 10.56
CA ALA A 5 -14.36 2.08 10.92
C ALA A 5 -13.37 2.60 9.85
N ILE A 6 -12.72 1.70 9.09
CA ILE A 6 -11.88 2.07 7.94
C ILE A 6 -12.74 2.37 6.71
N LEU A 7 -13.67 1.48 6.39
CA LEU A 7 -14.43 1.59 5.14
C LEU A 7 -15.39 2.79 5.13
N LEU A 8 -16.05 3.08 6.24
CA LEU A 8 -17.07 4.12 6.29
C LEU A 8 -16.54 5.51 5.96
N PRO A 9 -15.44 6.00 6.57
CA PRO A 9 -14.86 7.28 6.17
C PRO A 9 -14.36 7.28 4.72
N CYS A 10 -13.76 6.18 4.25
CA CYS A 10 -13.29 6.05 2.87
C CYS A 10 -14.44 6.16 1.86
N LEU A 11 -15.60 5.57 2.16
CA LEU A 11 -16.79 5.64 1.30
C LEU A 11 -17.43 7.02 1.31
N LEU A 12 -17.33 7.76 2.43
CA LEU A 12 -17.94 9.09 2.59
C LEU A 12 -17.04 10.22 2.08
N LEU A 13 -15.74 10.11 2.27
CA LEU A 13 -14.78 11.20 2.03
C LEU A 13 -13.82 10.93 0.87
N GLY A 14 -13.60 9.66 0.52
CA GLY A 14 -12.66 9.27 -0.52
C GLY A 14 -13.27 9.31 -1.92
N LYS A 15 -12.43 9.57 -2.91
CA LYS A 15 -12.81 9.53 -4.32
C LYS A 15 -12.84 8.09 -4.82
N LEU A 16 -14.02 7.49 -4.86
CA LEU A 16 -14.21 6.07 -5.21
C LEU A 16 -13.88 5.71 -6.67
N THR A 17 -13.60 6.70 -7.52
CA THR A 17 -13.10 6.47 -8.89
C THR A 17 -11.59 6.35 -8.96
N ASN A 18 -10.88 6.64 -7.86
CA ASN A 18 -9.44 6.54 -7.80
C ASN A 18 -9.01 5.08 -7.70
N ILE A 19 -8.08 4.65 -8.56
CA ILE A 19 -7.64 3.25 -8.63
C ILE A 19 -6.95 2.78 -7.36
N TYR A 20 -6.16 3.66 -6.73
CA TYR A 20 -5.45 3.34 -5.48
C TYR A 20 -6.44 3.15 -4.33
N MET A 21 -7.47 4.02 -4.23
CA MET A 21 -8.53 3.87 -3.25
C MET A 21 -9.29 2.56 -3.44
N ILE A 22 -9.67 2.23 -4.68
CA ILE A 22 -10.36 0.97 -5.00
C ILE A 22 -9.51 -0.23 -4.58
N LEU A 23 -8.22 -0.23 -4.92
CA LEU A 23 -7.32 -1.32 -4.55
C LEU A 23 -7.20 -1.48 -3.04
N MET A 24 -7.10 -0.38 -2.28
CA MET A 24 -7.02 -0.44 -0.83
C MET A 24 -8.31 -0.97 -0.20
N LEU A 25 -9.48 -0.54 -0.70
CA LEU A 25 -10.77 -1.05 -0.22
C LEU A 25 -10.94 -2.55 -0.51
N ILE A 26 -10.64 -2.99 -1.73
CA ILE A 26 -10.68 -4.41 -2.10
C ILE A 26 -9.72 -5.22 -1.24
N THR A 27 -8.49 -4.76 -1.07
CA THR A 27 -7.48 -5.43 -0.25
C THR A 27 -7.95 -5.56 1.19
N THR A 28 -8.49 -4.50 1.78
CA THR A 28 -9.01 -4.49 3.15
C THR A 28 -10.16 -5.48 3.32
N ILE A 29 -11.10 -5.51 2.39
CA ILE A 29 -12.25 -6.43 2.45
C ILE A 29 -11.78 -7.89 2.27
N CYS A 30 -10.93 -8.16 1.29
CA CYS A 30 -10.46 -9.53 1.00
C CYS A 30 -9.61 -10.09 2.16
N MET A 31 -8.65 -9.31 2.66
CA MET A 31 -7.82 -9.75 3.79
C MET A 31 -8.62 -9.84 5.09
N GLY A 32 -9.55 -8.91 5.29
CA GLY A 32 -10.47 -8.97 6.42
C GLY A 32 -11.39 -10.19 6.38
N ALA A 33 -11.89 -10.58 5.21
CA ALA A 33 -12.69 -11.78 5.04
C ALA A 33 -11.86 -13.06 5.29
N LEU A 34 -10.60 -13.10 4.85
CA LEU A 34 -9.70 -14.22 5.14
C LEU A 34 -9.41 -14.33 6.64
N GLY A 35 -9.11 -13.23 7.32
CA GLY A 35 -8.91 -13.21 8.77
C GLY A 35 -10.16 -13.62 9.51
N PHE A 36 -11.33 -13.08 9.15
CA PHE A 36 -12.60 -13.46 9.74
C PHE A 36 -12.91 -14.96 9.57
N ALA A 37 -12.63 -15.53 8.39
CA ALA A 37 -12.83 -16.96 8.15
C ALA A 37 -11.92 -17.83 9.02
N ASP A 38 -10.67 -17.40 9.23
CA ASP A 38 -9.70 -18.08 10.11
C ASP A 38 -10.21 -18.10 11.57
N ASP A 39 -10.61 -16.94 12.09
CA ASP A 39 -11.09 -16.80 13.46
C ASP A 39 -12.44 -17.49 13.66
N TYR A 40 -13.31 -17.45 12.66
CA TYR A 40 -14.59 -18.19 12.71
C TYR A 40 -14.37 -19.69 12.84
N ILE A 41 -13.41 -20.26 12.09
CA ILE A 41 -13.09 -21.70 12.17
C ILE A 41 -12.51 -22.04 13.55
N LYS A 42 -11.61 -21.21 14.08
CA LYS A 42 -11.01 -21.41 15.40
C LYS A 42 -12.05 -21.37 16.52
N THR A 43 -12.93 -20.37 16.46
CA THR A 43 -13.89 -20.11 17.57
C THR A 43 -15.10 -21.04 17.51
N PHE A 44 -15.79 -21.10 16.35
CA PHE A 44 -17.06 -21.81 16.23
C PHE A 44 -16.89 -23.29 15.90
N LYS A 45 -15.93 -23.67 15.08
CA LYS A 45 -15.66 -25.06 14.76
C LYS A 45 -14.68 -25.72 15.73
N LYS A 46 -14.17 -24.96 16.74
CA LYS A 46 -13.20 -25.43 17.74
C LYS A 46 -11.98 -26.12 17.16
N ASN A 47 -11.62 -25.78 15.91
CA ASN A 47 -10.42 -26.28 15.27
C ASN A 47 -9.28 -25.31 15.58
N LYS A 48 -8.34 -25.72 16.44
CA LYS A 48 -7.21 -24.89 16.89
C LYS A 48 -6.29 -24.44 15.75
N ASP A 49 -6.22 -25.21 14.68
CA ASP A 49 -5.35 -24.90 13.53
C ASP A 49 -5.92 -23.79 12.62
N GLY A 50 -7.23 -23.48 12.75
CA GLY A 50 -7.89 -22.46 11.95
C GLY A 50 -8.00 -22.84 10.46
N LEU A 51 -7.82 -21.85 9.59
CA LEU A 51 -7.81 -22.04 8.15
C LEU A 51 -6.52 -22.74 7.71
N ASN A 52 -6.61 -23.68 6.76
CA ASN A 52 -5.44 -24.36 6.22
C ASN A 52 -4.44 -23.33 5.65
N GLY A 53 -3.15 -23.45 6.02
CA GLY A 53 -2.09 -22.55 5.61
C GLY A 53 -2.00 -22.33 4.10
N TRP A 54 -2.26 -23.36 3.30
CA TRP A 54 -2.29 -23.25 1.84
C TRP A 54 -3.39 -22.34 1.32
N ILE A 55 -4.55 -22.32 1.98
CA ILE A 55 -5.66 -21.42 1.60
C ILE A 55 -5.30 -19.97 1.92
N LYS A 56 -4.64 -19.73 3.06
CA LYS A 56 -4.13 -18.38 3.42
C LYS A 56 -3.13 -17.89 2.38
N ILE A 57 -2.14 -18.72 2.04
CA ILE A 57 -1.13 -18.38 1.03
C ILE A 57 -1.78 -18.15 -0.34
N ALA A 58 -2.71 -19.02 -0.75
CA ALA A 58 -3.43 -18.83 -2.02
C ALA A 58 -4.20 -17.50 -2.07
N GLY A 59 -4.86 -17.11 -0.97
CA GLY A 59 -5.54 -15.82 -0.87
C GLY A 59 -4.57 -14.65 -0.97
N GLN A 60 -3.44 -14.71 -0.28
CA GLN A 60 -2.40 -13.68 -0.31
C GLN A 60 -1.78 -13.55 -1.71
N VAL A 61 -1.45 -14.66 -2.35
CA VAL A 61 -0.91 -14.70 -3.73
C VAL A 61 -1.91 -14.13 -4.72
N THR A 62 -3.17 -14.54 -4.63
CA THR A 62 -4.24 -14.04 -5.51
C THR A 62 -4.39 -12.53 -5.38
N LEU A 63 -4.39 -12.02 -4.14
CA LEU A 63 -4.50 -10.58 -3.90
C LEU A 63 -3.26 -9.83 -4.41
N GLY A 64 -2.05 -10.32 -4.14
CA GLY A 64 -0.82 -9.74 -4.66
C GLY A 64 -0.77 -9.70 -6.19
N LEU A 65 -1.30 -10.76 -6.84
CA LEU A 65 -1.48 -10.80 -8.30
C LEU A 65 -2.47 -9.72 -8.77
N ILE A 66 -3.62 -9.60 -8.14
CA ILE A 66 -4.63 -8.58 -8.51
C ILE A 66 -4.00 -7.19 -8.41
N VAL A 67 -3.35 -6.86 -7.31
CA VAL A 67 -2.69 -5.56 -7.10
C VAL A 67 -1.60 -5.33 -8.15
N GLY A 68 -0.65 -6.26 -8.30
CA GLY A 68 0.47 -6.13 -9.22
C GLY A 68 0.04 -6.01 -10.69
N LEU A 69 -0.95 -6.81 -11.11
CA LEU A 69 -1.48 -6.74 -12.47
C LEU A 69 -2.29 -5.46 -12.69
N THR A 70 -3.04 -4.99 -11.70
CA THR A 70 -3.77 -3.71 -11.81
C THR A 70 -2.80 -2.55 -11.97
N LEU A 71 -1.73 -2.48 -11.18
CA LEU A 71 -0.69 -1.46 -11.33
C LEU A 71 0.00 -1.53 -12.70
N ARG A 72 0.17 -2.73 -13.24
CA ARG A 72 0.76 -2.94 -14.58
C ARG A 72 -0.16 -2.47 -15.71
N PHE A 73 -1.43 -2.86 -15.69
CA PHE A 73 -2.31 -2.72 -16.84
C PHE A 73 -3.25 -1.51 -16.77
N CYS A 74 -3.56 -1.01 -15.56
CA CYS A 74 -4.45 0.13 -15.42
C CYS A 74 -3.79 1.42 -15.93
N PRO A 75 -4.37 2.13 -16.90
CA PRO A 75 -3.80 3.38 -17.43
C PRO A 75 -3.67 4.49 -16.38
N ALA A 76 -4.52 4.48 -15.35
CA ALA A 76 -4.52 5.48 -14.30
C ALA A 76 -3.40 5.31 -13.26
N ALA A 77 -2.66 4.21 -13.28
CA ALA A 77 -1.52 3.99 -12.40
C ALA A 77 -0.24 4.47 -13.09
N THR A 78 0.06 5.75 -12.97
CA THR A 78 1.23 6.44 -13.55
C THR A 78 2.04 7.16 -12.48
N MET A 79 3.25 7.57 -12.82
CA MET A 79 4.11 8.40 -11.98
C MET A 79 4.86 9.43 -12.81
N ASN A 80 5.33 10.50 -12.16
CA ASN A 80 6.26 11.45 -12.73
C ASN A 80 7.59 11.36 -11.96
N GLU A 81 8.70 11.15 -12.68
CA GLU A 81 10.03 11.00 -12.06
C GLU A 81 10.56 12.33 -11.51
N VAL A 82 10.33 13.41 -12.25
CA VAL A 82 10.80 14.74 -11.90
C VAL A 82 9.63 15.70 -11.93
N VAL A 83 9.53 16.47 -10.88
CA VAL A 83 8.57 17.58 -10.77
C VAL A 83 9.34 18.77 -10.26
N THR A 84 9.28 19.88 -10.98
CA THR A 84 9.89 21.15 -10.59
C THR A 84 8.83 22.25 -10.53
N SER A 85 8.91 23.09 -9.53
CA SER A 85 8.05 24.26 -9.41
C SER A 85 8.91 25.54 -9.42
N HIS A 86 8.54 26.52 -10.24
CA HIS A 86 9.17 27.82 -10.24
C HIS A 86 8.11 28.93 -10.31
N ILE A 87 8.47 30.09 -9.80
CA ILE A 87 7.56 31.25 -9.81
C ILE A 87 7.90 32.10 -11.03
N GLU A 88 6.97 32.17 -11.97
CA GLU A 88 7.05 33.05 -13.13
C GLU A 88 5.86 34.02 -13.09
N ASN A 89 6.13 35.35 -13.15
CA ASN A 89 5.11 36.40 -13.12
C ASN A 89 4.10 36.30 -11.96
N ASN A 90 4.56 35.94 -10.74
CA ASN A 90 3.72 35.69 -9.57
C ASN A 90 2.77 34.48 -9.70
N ILE A 91 2.98 33.61 -10.66
CA ILE A 91 2.23 32.36 -10.83
C ILE A 91 3.22 31.19 -10.59
N VAL A 92 2.79 30.22 -9.80
CA VAL A 92 3.56 28.99 -9.63
C VAL A 92 3.37 28.13 -10.88
N VAL A 93 4.43 28.03 -11.68
CA VAL A 93 4.49 27.15 -12.85
C VAL A 93 5.06 25.81 -12.39
N VAL A 94 4.35 24.73 -12.67
CA VAL A 94 4.75 23.37 -12.34
C VAL A 94 5.12 22.66 -13.63
N GLU A 95 6.38 22.32 -13.77
CA GLU A 95 6.86 21.44 -14.85
C GLU A 95 6.90 20.01 -14.32
N LYS A 96 6.21 19.12 -15.01
CA LYS A 96 6.19 17.68 -14.71
C LYS A 96 6.84 16.92 -15.86
N SER A 97 7.66 15.92 -15.54
CA SER A 97 8.06 14.93 -16.54
C SER A 97 6.80 14.24 -17.12
N PRO A 98 6.87 13.64 -18.30
CA PRO A 98 5.75 12.85 -18.82
C PRO A 98 5.33 11.78 -17.82
N GLU A 99 4.02 11.55 -17.73
CA GLU A 99 3.50 10.44 -16.94
C GLU A 99 3.93 9.11 -17.57
N ILE A 100 4.65 8.33 -16.82
CA ILE A 100 5.16 7.04 -17.26
C ILE A 100 4.68 5.91 -16.36
N LYS A 101 4.63 4.72 -16.95
CA LYS A 101 4.53 3.48 -16.18
C LYS A 101 5.94 2.97 -15.96
N SER A 102 6.37 2.99 -14.72
CA SER A 102 7.71 2.55 -14.37
C SER A 102 7.66 1.43 -13.33
N THR A 103 8.70 0.62 -13.31
CA THR A 103 9.00 -0.37 -12.28
C THR A 103 9.95 0.19 -11.23
N GLN A 104 9.96 1.50 -11.06
CA GLN A 104 10.86 2.17 -10.12
C GLN A 104 10.25 2.22 -8.71
N THR A 105 11.13 2.19 -7.73
CA THR A 105 10.80 2.42 -6.33
C THR A 105 11.77 3.44 -5.77
N THR A 106 11.27 4.43 -5.05
CA THR A 106 12.11 5.38 -4.32
C THR A 106 12.69 4.69 -3.08
N ILE A 107 14.01 4.69 -2.96
CA ILE A 107 14.70 4.20 -1.77
C ILE A 107 15.12 5.43 -0.95
N PRO A 108 14.51 5.66 0.23
CA PRO A 108 14.86 6.81 1.06
C PRO A 108 16.33 6.74 1.50
N PHE A 109 16.97 7.90 1.67
CA PHE A 109 18.34 8.07 2.17
C PHE A 109 19.48 7.63 1.24
N VAL A 110 19.21 7.35 -0.04
CA VAL A 110 20.25 7.02 -1.04
C VAL A 110 20.31 8.12 -2.09
N ASN A 111 21.50 8.56 -2.48
CA ASN A 111 21.68 9.49 -3.59
C ASN A 111 21.19 8.84 -4.88
N HIS A 112 20.45 9.58 -5.72
CA HIS A 112 19.73 9.02 -6.87
C HIS A 112 18.70 7.96 -6.44
N HIS A 113 17.72 8.38 -5.66
CA HIS A 113 16.73 7.61 -4.90
C HIS A 113 15.91 6.57 -5.68
N ASN A 114 15.97 6.55 -7.01
CA ASN A 114 15.10 5.71 -7.82
C ASN A 114 15.82 4.42 -8.23
N PHE A 115 15.32 3.31 -7.73
CA PHE A 115 15.78 1.98 -8.12
C PHE A 115 14.81 1.37 -9.12
N ASN A 116 15.28 1.16 -10.36
CA ASN A 116 14.48 0.54 -11.41
C ASN A 116 14.72 -0.97 -11.46
N TYR A 117 13.68 -1.76 -11.22
CA TYR A 117 13.81 -3.22 -11.27
C TYR A 117 14.16 -3.76 -12.66
N ALA A 118 13.87 -3.02 -13.73
CA ALA A 118 14.26 -3.41 -15.09
C ALA A 118 15.78 -3.45 -15.25
N ASP A 119 16.53 -2.61 -14.52
CA ASP A 119 17.99 -2.54 -14.64
C ASP A 119 18.69 -3.79 -14.10
N LEU A 120 18.03 -4.56 -13.22
CA LEU A 120 18.51 -5.87 -12.78
C LEU A 120 18.64 -6.86 -13.95
N PHE A 121 17.93 -6.63 -15.04
CA PHE A 121 17.83 -7.50 -16.20
C PHE A 121 18.46 -6.88 -17.45
N SER A 122 19.41 -5.95 -17.29
CA SER A 122 20.06 -5.22 -18.38
C SER A 122 20.73 -6.13 -19.43
N TRP A 123 21.12 -7.36 -19.05
CA TRP A 123 21.72 -8.35 -19.93
C TRP A 123 20.75 -8.97 -20.96
N LEU A 124 19.41 -8.83 -20.78
CA LEU A 124 18.40 -9.47 -21.65
C LEU A 124 18.04 -8.64 -22.91
N GLY A 125 18.66 -7.47 -23.09
CA GLY A 125 18.30 -6.53 -24.15
C GLY A 125 17.09 -5.66 -23.79
N GLU A 126 16.97 -4.50 -24.46
CA GLU A 126 16.05 -3.42 -24.04
C GLU A 126 14.58 -3.84 -23.90
N GLU A 127 14.04 -4.59 -24.85
CA GLU A 127 12.63 -4.99 -24.79
C GLU A 127 12.35 -6.03 -23.70
N ASN A 128 13.26 -7.00 -23.55
CA ASN A 128 13.10 -8.08 -22.58
C ASN A 128 13.38 -7.62 -21.14
N LYS A 129 14.26 -6.64 -20.94
CA LYS A 129 14.52 -6.09 -19.59
C LYS A 129 13.26 -5.48 -18.97
N TYR A 130 12.47 -4.73 -19.75
CA TYR A 130 11.22 -4.14 -19.25
C TYR A 130 10.18 -5.20 -18.93
N ARG A 131 10.05 -6.25 -19.76
CA ARG A 131 9.15 -7.37 -19.49
C ARG A 131 9.56 -8.11 -18.22
N ALA A 132 10.84 -8.42 -18.06
CA ALA A 132 11.40 -9.07 -16.88
C ALA A 132 11.24 -8.19 -15.62
N GLY A 133 11.50 -6.89 -15.72
CA GLY A 133 11.28 -5.93 -14.63
C GLY A 133 9.84 -5.94 -14.11
N TRP A 134 8.85 -5.98 -15.01
CA TRP A 134 7.45 -6.07 -14.62
C TRP A 134 7.06 -7.41 -13.99
N ILE A 135 7.60 -8.51 -14.50
CA ILE A 135 7.37 -9.82 -13.88
C ILE A 135 7.95 -9.82 -12.46
N PHE A 136 9.17 -9.30 -12.31
CA PHE A 136 9.81 -9.16 -11.01
C PHE A 136 9.02 -8.26 -10.06
N PHE A 137 8.50 -7.12 -10.54
CA PHE A 137 7.66 -6.22 -9.77
C PHE A 137 6.39 -6.92 -9.23
N VAL A 138 5.71 -7.69 -10.08
CA VAL A 138 4.52 -8.46 -9.66
C VAL A 138 4.89 -9.52 -8.63
N LEU A 139 6.00 -10.25 -8.83
CA LEU A 139 6.48 -11.23 -7.86
C LEU A 139 6.85 -10.58 -6.52
N LEU A 140 7.50 -9.42 -6.56
CA LEU A 140 7.83 -8.64 -5.37
C LEU A 140 6.56 -8.17 -4.66
N THR A 141 5.55 -7.71 -5.39
CA THR A 141 4.25 -7.32 -4.81
C THR A 141 3.60 -8.50 -4.08
N ILE A 142 3.59 -9.69 -4.67
CA ILE A 142 3.08 -10.91 -4.04
C ILE A 142 3.88 -11.22 -2.77
N LEU A 143 5.21 -11.15 -2.85
CA LEU A 143 6.09 -11.40 -1.70
C LEU A 143 5.81 -10.42 -0.56
N VAL A 144 5.67 -9.12 -0.86
CA VAL A 144 5.37 -8.07 0.15
C VAL A 144 4.02 -8.34 0.80
N VAL A 145 2.97 -8.60 0.02
CA VAL A 145 1.63 -8.92 0.56
C VAL A 145 1.68 -10.13 1.48
N ALA A 146 2.35 -11.21 1.06
CA ALA A 146 2.48 -12.41 1.86
C ALA A 146 3.33 -12.18 3.12
N ALA A 147 4.47 -11.51 2.99
CA ALA A 147 5.38 -11.25 4.11
C ALA A 147 4.74 -10.35 5.17
N VAL A 148 4.10 -9.25 4.75
CA VAL A 148 3.44 -8.31 5.67
C VAL A 148 2.25 -8.96 6.37
N SER A 149 1.41 -9.71 5.62
CA SER A 149 0.26 -10.41 6.20
C SER A 149 0.67 -11.46 7.22
N ASN A 150 1.67 -12.29 6.90
CA ASN A 150 2.15 -13.29 7.84
C ASN A 150 2.95 -12.66 8.98
N GLY A 151 3.71 -11.59 8.72
CA GLY A 151 4.42 -10.83 9.74
C GLY A 151 3.47 -10.19 10.76
N ALA A 152 2.37 -9.61 10.29
CA ALA A 152 1.32 -9.06 11.17
C ALA A 152 0.70 -10.15 12.05
N ASN A 153 0.41 -11.33 11.48
CA ASN A 153 -0.12 -12.46 12.24
C ASN A 153 0.86 -12.99 13.31
N LEU A 154 2.18 -12.96 13.02
CA LEU A 154 3.21 -13.32 14.00
C LEU A 154 3.39 -12.24 15.07
N ASN A 155 3.17 -10.98 14.73
CA ASN A 155 3.27 -9.84 15.64
C ASN A 155 2.07 -9.73 16.60
N ASP A 156 1.01 -10.47 16.36
CA ASP A 156 -0.22 -10.47 17.20
C ASP A 156 -0.11 -11.44 18.38
N GLY A 157 1.02 -11.36 19.09
CA GLY A 157 1.31 -12.21 20.26
C GLY A 157 1.00 -11.58 21.61
N MET A 158 0.79 -10.26 21.67
CA MET A 158 0.45 -9.51 22.88
C MET A 158 -0.62 -8.47 22.61
N ASP A 159 -1.49 -8.23 23.60
CA ASP A 159 -2.57 -7.26 23.51
C ASP A 159 -2.05 -5.88 23.09
N GLY A 160 -2.63 -5.31 22.04
CA GLY A 160 -2.29 -4.01 21.50
C GLY A 160 -1.01 -3.92 20.66
N MET A 161 -0.13 -4.92 20.64
CA MET A 161 1.17 -4.84 19.97
C MET A 161 1.02 -4.72 18.45
N CYS A 162 0.24 -5.60 17.83
CA CYS A 162 0.01 -5.57 16.37
C CYS A 162 -0.68 -4.26 15.95
N ALA A 163 -1.73 -3.86 16.68
CA ALA A 163 -2.46 -2.64 16.39
C ALA A 163 -1.59 -1.38 16.59
N GLY A 164 -0.78 -1.34 17.66
CA GLY A 164 0.14 -0.23 17.93
C GLY A 164 1.21 -0.06 16.87
N ASN A 165 1.90 -1.14 16.52
CA ASN A 165 2.91 -1.13 15.46
C ASN A 165 2.29 -0.75 14.11
N SER A 166 1.11 -1.29 13.79
CA SER A 166 0.40 -0.96 12.55
C SER A 166 -0.05 0.50 12.50
N ALA A 167 -0.46 1.09 13.63
CA ALA A 167 -0.80 2.50 13.69
C ALA A 167 0.41 3.40 13.41
N ILE A 168 1.59 3.09 13.99
CA ILE A 168 2.83 3.83 13.72
C ILE A 168 3.23 3.73 12.25
N ILE A 169 3.20 2.53 11.68
CA ILE A 169 3.46 2.30 10.26
C ILE A 169 2.45 3.06 9.40
N GLY A 170 1.16 3.04 9.81
CA GLY A 170 0.09 3.77 9.12
C GLY A 170 0.33 5.28 9.07
N VAL A 171 0.83 5.89 10.15
CA VAL A 171 1.22 7.31 10.18
C VAL A 171 2.37 7.58 9.20
N ALA A 172 3.40 6.74 9.18
CA ALA A 172 4.51 6.89 8.23
C ALA A 172 4.03 6.80 6.77
N LEU A 173 3.18 5.82 6.46
CA LEU A 173 2.60 5.65 5.12
C LEU A 173 1.65 6.81 4.75
N LEU A 174 0.94 7.40 5.72
CA LEU A 174 0.13 8.59 5.51
C LEU A 174 0.99 9.77 5.05
N VAL A 175 2.11 10.00 5.74
CA VAL A 175 3.07 11.06 5.36
C VAL A 175 3.62 10.80 3.96
N LEU A 176 4.01 9.57 3.64
CA LEU A 176 4.50 9.22 2.30
C LEU A 176 3.42 9.42 1.22
N ALA A 177 2.18 9.01 1.48
CA ALA A 177 1.07 9.23 0.54
C ALA A 177 0.80 10.72 0.31
N TYR A 178 0.87 11.54 1.36
CA TYR A 178 0.70 12.98 1.28
C TYR A 178 1.83 13.64 0.48
N THR A 179 3.08 13.28 0.76
CA THR A 179 4.25 13.84 0.06
C THR A 179 4.27 13.45 -1.41
N SER A 180 4.04 12.17 -1.73
CA SER A 180 4.00 11.70 -3.12
C SER A 180 2.78 12.19 -3.91
N GLY A 181 1.69 12.57 -3.23
CA GLY A 181 0.48 13.11 -3.85
C GLY A 181 0.51 14.62 -4.09
N SER A 182 1.46 15.34 -3.52
CA SER A 182 1.59 16.79 -3.64
C SER A 182 2.83 17.15 -4.45
N VAL A 183 2.65 17.94 -5.50
CA VAL A 183 3.75 18.43 -6.34
C VAL A 183 4.82 19.15 -5.52
N VAL A 184 4.41 20.05 -4.64
CA VAL A 184 5.32 20.87 -3.82
C VAL A 184 6.14 20.01 -2.85
N TRP A 185 5.48 19.05 -2.21
CA TRP A 185 6.16 18.18 -1.27
C TRP A 185 6.99 17.10 -1.94
N ALA A 186 6.55 16.60 -3.11
CA ALA A 186 7.32 15.65 -3.90
C ALA A 186 8.66 16.26 -4.35
N GLU A 187 8.63 17.52 -4.82
CA GLU A 187 9.85 18.27 -5.16
C GLU A 187 10.73 18.54 -3.93
N TYR A 188 10.14 19.00 -2.82
CA TYR A 188 10.90 19.35 -1.62
C TYR A 188 11.65 18.14 -1.01
N PHE A 189 11.02 16.97 -1.01
CA PHE A 189 11.59 15.73 -0.47
C PHE A 189 12.30 14.87 -1.52
N ASP A 190 12.33 15.33 -2.77
CA ASP A 190 12.93 14.60 -3.91
C ASP A 190 12.38 13.16 -4.01
N VAL A 191 11.03 13.04 -3.95
CA VAL A 191 10.32 11.77 -4.11
C VAL A 191 9.50 11.78 -5.39
N MET A 192 9.24 10.61 -5.95
CA MET A 192 8.40 10.48 -7.14
C MET A 192 6.99 11.02 -6.88
N TYR A 193 6.51 11.85 -7.79
CA TYR A 193 5.12 12.31 -7.76
C TYR A 193 4.20 11.25 -8.36
N ILE A 194 3.21 10.82 -7.60
CA ILE A 194 2.23 9.80 -8.00
C ILE A 194 0.84 10.46 -8.05
N PRO A 195 0.33 10.80 -9.24
CA PRO A 195 -0.98 11.41 -9.38
C PRO A 195 -2.08 10.54 -8.76
N GLY A 196 -2.89 11.12 -7.90
CA GLY A 196 -3.99 10.42 -7.23
C GLY A 196 -3.60 9.70 -5.94
N SER A 197 -2.32 9.69 -5.53
CA SER A 197 -1.92 9.08 -4.25
C SER A 197 -2.38 9.89 -3.04
N GLU A 198 -2.77 11.14 -3.22
CA GLU A 198 -3.38 11.98 -2.18
C GLU A 198 -4.63 11.36 -1.57
N GLU A 199 -5.40 10.61 -2.34
CA GLU A 199 -6.59 9.90 -1.84
C GLU A 199 -6.25 8.81 -0.82
N LEU A 200 -5.03 8.26 -0.87
CA LEU A 200 -4.56 7.30 0.13
C LEU A 200 -4.40 7.92 1.52
N VAL A 201 -4.27 9.25 1.61
CA VAL A 201 -4.25 9.97 2.90
C VAL A 201 -5.55 9.74 3.66
N VAL A 202 -6.71 9.78 2.97
CA VAL A 202 -8.02 9.51 3.58
C VAL A 202 -8.08 8.07 4.10
N PHE A 203 -7.59 7.11 3.31
CA PHE A 203 -7.54 5.71 3.73
C PHE A 203 -6.62 5.51 4.94
N MET A 204 -5.40 6.06 4.89
CA MET A 204 -4.43 5.90 5.97
C MET A 204 -4.86 6.61 7.25
N ALA A 205 -5.49 7.79 7.16
CA ALA A 205 -6.06 8.47 8.31
C ALA A 205 -7.18 7.65 8.96
N SER A 206 -8.06 7.06 8.14
CA SER A 206 -9.13 6.17 8.61
C SER A 206 -8.57 4.91 9.26
N PHE A 207 -7.52 4.32 8.67
CA PHE A 207 -6.83 3.15 9.19
C PHE A 207 -6.19 3.43 10.56
N VAL A 208 -5.41 4.50 10.66
CA VAL A 208 -4.78 4.92 11.93
C VAL A 208 -5.83 5.23 12.98
N GLY A 209 -6.87 6.00 12.63
CA GLY A 209 -7.95 6.33 13.56
C GLY A 209 -8.69 5.10 14.08
N ALA A 210 -8.97 4.13 13.20
CA ALA A 210 -9.60 2.88 13.57
C ALA A 210 -8.72 2.04 14.53
N LEU A 211 -7.41 1.99 14.28
CA LEU A 211 -6.46 1.28 15.15
C LEU A 211 -6.25 1.96 16.49
N VAL A 212 -6.16 3.29 16.54
CA VAL A 212 -6.08 4.05 17.79
C VAL A 212 -7.34 3.84 18.63
N GLY A 213 -8.52 3.89 17.99
CA GLY A 213 -9.79 3.57 18.67
C GLY A 213 -9.84 2.13 19.16
N TYR A 214 -9.32 1.18 18.39
CA TYR A 214 -9.22 -0.22 18.79
C TYR A 214 -8.26 -0.42 19.97
N LEU A 215 -7.11 0.25 19.97
CA LEU A 215 -6.12 0.20 21.06
C LEU A 215 -6.67 0.64 22.41
N TRP A 216 -7.65 1.55 22.43
CA TRP A 216 -8.30 1.97 23.67
C TRP A 216 -8.95 0.82 24.41
N TRP A 217 -9.46 -0.19 23.69
CA TRP A 217 -10.11 -1.37 24.24
C TRP A 217 -9.20 -2.59 24.32
N ASN A 218 -8.18 -2.65 23.46
CA ASN A 218 -7.23 -3.76 23.34
C ASN A 218 -5.85 -3.43 23.95
N GLY A 219 -5.74 -2.32 24.69
CA GLY A 219 -4.60 -2.03 25.54
C GLY A 219 -4.65 -2.85 26.83
N PHE A 220 -3.51 -3.16 27.38
CA PHE A 220 -3.38 -3.97 28.59
C PHE A 220 -4.08 -3.34 29.81
N PRO A 221 -4.73 -4.15 30.67
CA PRO A 221 -5.18 -5.52 30.39
C PRO A 221 -6.45 -5.50 29.54
N ALA A 222 -6.47 -6.30 28.48
CA ALA A 222 -7.69 -6.49 27.70
C ALA A 222 -8.76 -7.10 28.62
N GLN A 223 -9.88 -6.39 28.85
CA GLN A 223 -10.99 -6.79 29.66
C GLN A 223 -12.11 -7.39 28.82
#